data_9315681f51096a84bd1359d96aa64ec3
#
_entry.id   9315681f51096a84bd1359d96aa64ec3
#
_cell.length_a   1.000
_cell.length_b   1.000
_cell.length_c   1.000
_cell.angle_alpha   90.00
_cell.angle_beta   90.00
_cell.angle_gamma   90.00
#
_symmetry.space_group_name_H-M   'P 1'
#
loop_
_entity.id
_entity.type
_entity.pdbx_description
1 polymer ?
#
loop_
_entity_poly.entity_id
_entity_poly.type
_entity_poly.pdbx_seq_one_letter_code
_entity_poly.pdbx_strand_id
1 'polypeptide(L)'
;MKFVFILDPLEKLKSDKDTSLAIMREASLRGHELFVSMQHELFLHGATARIIARKFMFTEQSYTLEEALEYAPAGFDGIIMRKDPPFDNEYLYSTYLLENAASQGAKVYNNPSAIRSWNEKMSVTRFPQFAPEFLVTSNNDLIREFLNTHQDIVVKPLDGMGGSSIFRLGLSDPNISVILETITNFG
;
A
#
# COMPACT_ATOMS: atom_id res chain seq x y z
N MET A 1 19.85 -5.27 15.08
CA MET A 1 18.49 -4.71 15.17
C MET A 1 17.50 -5.72 14.63
N LYS A 2 16.25 -5.68 15.12
CA LYS A 2 15.14 -6.55 14.68
C LYS A 2 14.14 -5.74 13.92
N PHE A 3 13.91 -6.06 12.65
CA PHE A 3 12.91 -5.38 11.82
C PHE A 3 11.82 -6.35 11.41
N VAL A 4 10.56 -5.94 11.50
CA VAL A 4 9.44 -6.67 10.93
C VAL A 4 8.87 -5.91 9.74
N PHE A 5 8.70 -6.61 8.64
CA PHE A 5 8.13 -6.10 7.40
C PHE A 5 6.70 -6.66 7.27
N ILE A 6 5.73 -5.78 7.13
CA ILE A 6 4.35 -6.15 6.83
C ILE A 6 4.21 -6.10 5.31
N LEU A 7 3.99 -7.28 4.72
CA LEU A 7 4.10 -7.49 3.28
C LEU A 7 2.83 -8.16 2.72
N ASP A 8 2.71 -8.17 1.41
CA ASP A 8 1.92 -9.17 0.70
C ASP A 8 2.56 -10.56 0.83
N PRO A 9 1.82 -11.64 0.53
CA PRO A 9 2.40 -12.98 0.53
C PRO A 9 3.70 -13.04 -0.28
N LEU A 10 4.75 -13.59 0.33
CA LEU A 10 6.11 -13.58 -0.25
C LEU A 10 6.18 -14.20 -1.65
N GLU A 11 5.35 -15.20 -1.92
CA GLU A 11 5.25 -15.86 -3.22
C GLU A 11 4.68 -14.97 -4.33
N LYS A 12 4.04 -13.85 -3.97
CA LYS A 12 3.55 -12.85 -4.93
C LYS A 12 4.56 -11.76 -5.24
N LEU A 13 5.62 -11.64 -4.43
CA LEU A 13 6.65 -10.64 -4.62
C LEU A 13 7.56 -11.02 -5.78
N LYS A 14 7.86 -10.04 -6.64
CA LYS A 14 8.77 -10.23 -7.78
C LYS A 14 10.21 -10.05 -7.32
N SER A 15 10.93 -11.14 -7.15
CA SER A 15 12.27 -11.18 -6.57
C SER A 15 13.30 -10.24 -7.22
N ASP A 16 13.11 -9.92 -8.51
CA ASP A 16 13.98 -9.06 -9.32
C ASP A 16 13.61 -7.57 -9.28
N LYS A 17 12.41 -7.23 -8.80
CA LYS A 17 11.86 -5.86 -8.88
C LYS A 17 11.31 -5.33 -7.57
N ASP A 18 11.05 -6.21 -6.60
CA ASP A 18 10.41 -5.79 -5.35
C ASP A 18 11.38 -5.00 -4.46
N THR A 19 11.00 -3.75 -4.19
CA THR A 19 11.78 -2.84 -3.36
C THR A 19 11.85 -3.31 -1.90
N SER A 20 10.83 -4.00 -1.40
CA SER A 20 10.81 -4.51 -0.03
C SER A 20 11.85 -5.60 0.14
N LEU A 21 11.96 -6.52 -0.84
CA LEU A 21 13.01 -7.54 -0.84
C LEU A 21 14.41 -6.93 -0.98
N ALA A 22 14.56 -5.85 -1.75
CA ALA A 22 15.84 -5.14 -1.86
C ALA A 22 16.25 -4.52 -0.51
N ILE A 23 15.32 -3.87 0.18
CA ILE A 23 15.56 -3.29 1.52
C ILE A 23 15.88 -4.40 2.54
N MET A 24 15.13 -5.50 2.52
CA MET A 24 15.38 -6.65 3.40
C MET A 24 16.76 -7.27 3.15
N ARG A 25 17.17 -7.40 1.89
CA ARG A 25 18.49 -7.93 1.52
C ARG A 25 19.61 -7.04 2.07
N GLU A 26 19.52 -5.74 1.90
CA GLU A 26 20.49 -4.79 2.42
C GLU A 26 20.52 -4.82 3.96
N ALA A 27 19.39 -4.87 4.63
CA ALA A 27 19.29 -5.00 6.08
C ALA A 27 19.94 -6.31 6.59
N SER A 28 19.73 -7.42 5.87
CA SER A 28 20.38 -8.71 6.17
C SER A 28 21.89 -8.65 6.04
N LEU A 29 22.40 -8.03 4.96
CA LEU A 29 23.85 -7.84 4.76
C LEU A 29 24.50 -7.01 5.86
N ARG A 30 23.76 -6.10 6.48
CA ARG A 30 24.19 -5.32 7.65
C ARG A 30 24.05 -6.06 8.99
N GLY A 31 23.68 -7.34 8.96
CA GLY A 31 23.57 -8.16 10.17
C GLY A 31 22.29 -7.90 11.00
N HIS A 32 21.24 -7.36 10.40
CA HIS A 32 19.96 -7.18 11.08
C HIS A 32 19.10 -8.46 11.01
N GLU A 33 18.36 -8.73 12.06
CA GLU A 33 17.37 -9.79 12.08
C GLU A 33 16.09 -9.31 11.39
N LEU A 34 15.60 -10.13 10.46
CA LEU A 34 14.41 -9.83 9.68
C LEU A 34 13.26 -10.72 10.09
N PHE A 35 12.10 -10.11 10.13
CA PHE A 35 10.83 -10.80 10.37
C PHE A 35 9.82 -10.34 9.31
N VAL A 36 8.90 -11.22 8.96
CA VAL A 36 7.80 -10.94 8.04
C VAL A 36 6.48 -11.24 8.70
N SER A 37 5.49 -10.42 8.39
CA SER A 37 4.12 -10.53 8.82
C SER A 37 3.20 -10.11 7.69
N MET A 38 1.97 -10.59 7.70
CA MET A 38 0.93 -10.17 6.78
C MET A 38 -0.02 -9.19 7.46
N GLN A 39 -0.76 -8.44 6.67
CA GLN A 39 -1.70 -7.44 7.17
C GLN A 39 -2.69 -8.00 8.19
N HIS A 40 -3.26 -9.18 7.94
CA HIS A 40 -4.24 -9.83 8.81
C HIS A 40 -3.64 -10.45 10.08
N GLU A 41 -2.33 -10.42 10.24
CA GLU A 41 -1.60 -10.89 11.41
C GLU A 41 -1.34 -9.77 12.44
N LEU A 42 -1.79 -8.55 12.14
CA LEU A 42 -1.89 -7.45 13.12
C LEU A 42 -3.23 -7.54 13.85
N PHE A 43 -3.22 -7.44 15.17
CA PHE A 43 -4.44 -7.46 15.94
C PHE A 43 -4.32 -6.75 17.29
N LEU A 44 -5.45 -6.51 17.94
CA LEU A 44 -5.56 -6.09 19.33
C LEU A 44 -6.11 -7.23 20.16
N HIS A 45 -5.47 -7.48 21.30
CA HIS A 45 -6.04 -8.30 22.35
C HIS A 45 -6.37 -7.37 23.53
N GLY A 46 -7.65 -7.10 23.73
CA GLY A 46 -8.07 -5.95 24.54
C GLY A 46 -7.57 -4.65 23.93
N ALA A 47 -6.85 -3.86 24.70
CA ALA A 47 -6.22 -2.63 24.22
C ALA A 47 -4.76 -2.82 23.78
N THR A 48 -4.22 -4.04 23.83
CA THR A 48 -2.81 -4.30 23.59
C THR A 48 -2.57 -4.74 22.16
N ALA A 49 -1.72 -4.01 21.43
CA ALA A 49 -1.33 -4.39 20.08
C ALA A 49 -0.44 -5.64 20.06
N ARG A 50 -0.68 -6.52 19.11
CA ARG A 50 0.04 -7.75 18.86
C ARG A 50 0.30 -7.94 17.38
N ILE A 51 1.35 -8.68 17.05
CA ILE A 51 1.71 -9.07 15.70
C ILE A 51 2.19 -10.52 15.67
N ILE A 52 1.67 -11.31 14.76
CA ILE A 52 2.23 -12.62 14.44
C ILE A 52 3.29 -12.41 13.37
N ALA A 53 4.49 -12.91 13.60
CA ALA A 53 5.59 -12.75 12.66
C ALA A 53 6.45 -14.02 12.59
N ARG A 54 7.13 -14.19 11.48
CA ARG A 54 8.06 -15.28 11.20
C ARG A 54 9.44 -14.71 10.99
N LYS A 55 10.47 -15.28 11.62
CA LYS A 55 11.83 -14.91 11.29
C LYS A 55 12.13 -15.31 9.85
N PHE A 56 12.73 -14.39 9.13
CA PHE A 56 13.05 -14.51 7.71
C PHE A 56 14.55 -14.53 7.50
N MET A 57 15.04 -15.45 6.69
CA MET A 57 16.45 -15.54 6.33
C MET A 57 16.61 -15.78 4.83
N PHE A 58 17.45 -14.96 4.18
CA PHE A 58 17.84 -15.25 2.79
C PHE A 58 18.74 -16.49 2.74
N THR A 59 18.52 -17.30 1.70
CA THR A 59 19.42 -18.37 1.28
C THR A 59 20.09 -17.98 -0.05
N GLU A 60 20.99 -18.81 -0.58
CA GLU A 60 21.63 -18.55 -1.88
C GLU A 60 20.63 -18.41 -3.03
N GLN A 61 19.54 -19.17 -3.01
CA GLN A 61 18.57 -19.23 -4.11
C GLN A 61 17.20 -18.65 -3.77
N SER A 62 16.86 -18.51 -2.47
CA SER A 62 15.53 -18.10 -2.04
C SER A 62 15.56 -17.55 -0.61
N TYR A 63 14.66 -18.02 0.24
CA TYR A 63 14.57 -17.69 1.67
C TYR A 63 14.06 -18.87 2.48
N THR A 64 14.21 -18.79 3.79
CA THR A 64 13.57 -19.66 4.78
C THR A 64 12.78 -18.85 5.78
N LEU A 65 11.73 -19.47 6.33
CA LEU A 65 10.90 -18.91 7.40
C LEU A 65 10.93 -19.87 8.60
N GLU A 66 11.07 -19.29 9.79
CA GLU A 66 10.83 -20.01 11.02
C GLU A 66 9.33 -20.07 11.35
N GLU A 67 8.96 -20.74 12.43
CA GLU A 67 7.60 -20.83 12.92
C GLU A 67 7.01 -19.43 13.22
N ALA A 68 5.70 -19.30 12.98
CA ALA A 68 4.96 -18.09 13.29
C ALA A 68 4.78 -17.95 14.80
N LEU A 69 5.22 -16.85 15.36
CA LEU A 69 5.10 -16.54 16.78
C LEU A 69 4.44 -15.19 16.99
N GLU A 70 3.80 -15.04 18.13
CA GLU A 70 3.22 -13.77 18.57
C GLU A 70 4.27 -12.90 19.23
N TYR A 71 4.29 -11.62 18.90
CA TYR A 71 5.20 -10.62 19.44
C TYR A 71 4.45 -9.37 19.91
N ALA A 72 5.02 -8.69 20.91
CA ALA A 72 4.69 -7.30 21.17
C ALA A 72 5.37 -6.42 20.09
N PRO A 73 4.63 -5.54 19.39
CA PRO A 73 5.20 -4.69 18.34
C PRO A 73 6.38 -3.82 18.81
N ALA A 74 6.35 -3.35 20.06
CA ALA A 74 7.44 -2.57 20.66
C ALA A 74 8.74 -3.37 20.87
N GLY A 75 8.73 -4.70 20.71
CA GLY A 75 9.91 -5.57 20.77
C GLY A 75 10.76 -5.54 19.50
N PHE A 76 10.27 -4.90 18.43
CA PHE A 76 11.03 -4.66 17.20
C PHE A 76 11.67 -3.28 17.21
N ASP A 77 12.86 -3.17 16.64
CA ASP A 77 13.54 -1.90 16.44
C ASP A 77 12.88 -1.04 15.35
N GLY A 78 12.10 -1.68 14.49
CA GLY A 78 11.27 -1.03 13.49
C GLY A 78 10.25 -1.95 12.86
N ILE A 79 9.07 -1.42 12.64
CA ILE A 79 7.98 -2.05 11.88
C ILE A 79 7.84 -1.29 10.57
N ILE A 80 7.93 -1.98 9.46
CA ILE A 80 7.96 -1.39 8.13
C ILE A 80 6.73 -1.83 7.37
N MET A 81 5.77 -0.92 7.18
CA MET A 81 4.56 -1.18 6.42
C MET A 81 4.87 -1.11 4.92
N ARG A 82 4.88 -2.27 4.28
CA ARG A 82 5.21 -2.45 2.87
C ARG A 82 4.14 -3.23 2.11
N LYS A 83 2.97 -3.43 2.73
CA LYS A 83 1.79 -3.96 2.05
C LYS A 83 1.42 -3.04 0.89
N ASP A 84 1.27 -3.62 -0.29
CA ASP A 84 0.82 -2.88 -1.47
C ASP A 84 -0.68 -2.54 -1.40
N PRO A 85 -1.16 -1.50 -2.07
CA PRO A 85 -2.58 -1.26 -2.26
C PRO A 85 -3.32 -2.50 -2.81
N PRO A 86 -4.67 -2.56 -2.74
CA PRO A 86 -5.58 -1.41 -2.61
C PRO A 86 -5.61 -0.82 -1.21
N PHE A 87 -5.84 0.50 -1.11
CA PHE A 87 -6.10 1.18 0.15
C PHE A 87 -7.60 1.06 0.47
N ASP A 88 -8.00 -0.15 0.82
CA ASP A 88 -9.34 -0.53 1.23
C ASP A 88 -9.57 -0.39 2.75
N ASN A 89 -10.71 -0.80 3.24
CA ASN A 89 -11.04 -0.76 4.66
C ASN A 89 -10.07 -1.59 5.51
N GLU A 90 -9.64 -2.75 5.01
CA GLU A 90 -8.68 -3.60 5.72
C GLU A 90 -7.31 -2.91 5.86
N TYR A 91 -6.89 -2.22 4.80
CA TYR A 91 -5.67 -1.43 4.86
C TYR A 91 -5.83 -0.28 5.86
N LEU A 92 -6.96 0.44 5.82
CA LEU A 92 -7.28 1.51 6.77
C LEU A 92 -7.24 1.00 8.21
N TYR A 93 -7.88 -0.13 8.50
CA TYR A 93 -7.86 -0.74 9.85
C TYR A 93 -6.45 -1.11 10.29
N SER A 94 -5.62 -1.63 9.40
CA SER A 94 -4.21 -1.91 9.70
C SER A 94 -3.46 -0.65 10.14
N THR A 95 -3.77 0.51 9.57
CA THR A 95 -3.14 1.77 10.00
C THR A 95 -3.57 2.17 11.41
N TYR A 96 -4.80 1.89 11.84
CA TYR A 96 -5.24 2.13 13.22
C TYR A 96 -4.58 1.15 14.21
N LEU A 97 -4.42 -0.12 13.83
CA LEU A 97 -3.68 -1.10 14.63
C LEU A 97 -2.22 -0.68 14.82
N LEU A 98 -1.58 -0.22 13.74
CA LEU A 98 -0.20 0.27 13.79
C LEU A 98 -0.06 1.57 14.58
N GLU A 99 -1.04 2.46 14.55
CA GLU A 99 -1.05 3.68 15.35
C GLU A 99 -1.21 3.35 16.85
N ASN A 100 -2.05 2.36 17.17
CA ASN A 100 -2.15 1.83 18.52
C ASN A 100 -0.82 1.21 18.98
N ALA A 101 -0.17 0.41 18.14
CA ALA A 101 1.16 -0.13 18.42
C ALA A 101 2.20 0.99 18.64
N ALA A 102 2.17 2.05 17.84
CA ALA A 102 3.06 3.21 17.99
C ALA A 102 2.82 3.93 19.32
N SER A 103 1.57 4.10 19.75
CA SER A 103 1.24 4.68 21.07
C SER A 103 1.76 3.83 22.23
N GLN A 104 2.00 2.55 22.01
CA GLN A 104 2.58 1.60 22.96
C GLN A 104 4.11 1.47 22.83
N GLY A 105 4.75 2.37 22.09
CA GLY A 105 6.20 2.45 21.97
C GLY A 105 6.82 1.76 20.75
N ALA A 106 6.02 1.19 19.84
CA ALA A 106 6.53 0.63 18.60
C ALA A 106 6.98 1.74 17.64
N LYS A 107 8.08 1.51 16.91
CA LYS A 107 8.59 2.41 15.88
C LYS A 107 8.05 1.97 14.52
N VAL A 108 7.05 2.64 14.02
CA VAL A 108 6.35 2.29 12.77
C VAL A 108 6.75 3.21 11.62
N TYR A 109 7.11 2.64 10.49
CA TYR A 109 7.49 3.28 9.23
C TYR A 109 6.67 2.69 8.07
N ASN A 110 5.98 3.53 7.28
CA ASN A 110 5.80 4.95 7.44
C ASN A 110 4.83 5.25 8.59
N ASN A 111 4.75 6.53 9.02
CA ASN A 111 3.80 6.94 10.03
C ASN A 111 2.36 6.58 9.62
N PRO A 112 1.57 5.85 10.44
CA PRO A 112 0.24 5.37 10.05
C PRO A 112 -0.75 6.49 9.70
N SER A 113 -0.71 7.61 10.41
CA SER A 113 -1.57 8.76 10.08
C SER A 113 -1.16 9.43 8.77
N ALA A 114 0.14 9.44 8.46
CA ALA A 114 0.62 9.94 7.17
C ALA A 114 0.16 9.03 6.01
N ILE A 115 0.17 7.70 6.18
CA ILE A 115 -0.35 6.76 5.17
C ILE A 115 -1.81 7.10 4.84
N ARG A 116 -2.65 7.36 5.86
CA ARG A 116 -4.05 7.75 5.66
C ARG A 116 -4.22 9.11 4.97
N SER A 117 -3.33 10.05 5.27
CA SER A 117 -3.47 11.46 4.82
C SER A 117 -2.83 11.74 3.47
N TRP A 118 -2.00 10.83 2.96
CA TRP A 118 -1.22 10.99 1.73
C TRP A 118 -1.57 9.92 0.71
N ASN A 119 -2.82 9.97 0.21
CA ASN A 119 -3.18 9.16 -0.96
C ASN A 119 -2.29 9.59 -2.14
N GLU A 120 -1.71 8.61 -2.83
CA GLU A 120 -0.71 8.86 -3.90
C GLU A 120 -1.26 9.74 -5.03
N LYS A 121 -2.53 9.58 -5.39
CA LYS A 121 -3.16 10.32 -6.49
C LYS A 121 -3.71 11.67 -6.02
N MET A 122 -4.31 11.71 -4.81
CA MET A 122 -4.78 12.96 -4.23
C MET A 122 -3.65 13.91 -3.84
N SER A 123 -2.45 13.41 -3.60
CA SER A 123 -1.28 14.22 -3.25
C SER A 123 -0.90 15.23 -4.34
N VAL A 124 -1.30 15.00 -5.60
CA VAL A 124 -1.11 15.95 -6.70
C VAL A 124 -1.75 17.31 -6.42
N THR A 125 -2.86 17.34 -5.66
CA THR A 125 -3.55 18.59 -5.30
C THR A 125 -2.69 19.54 -4.45
N ARG A 126 -1.66 19.03 -3.81
CA ARG A 126 -0.69 19.79 -3.01
C ARG A 126 0.47 20.35 -3.84
N PHE A 127 0.61 19.85 -5.07
CA PHE A 127 1.70 20.20 -5.99
C PHE A 127 1.18 20.44 -7.42
N PRO A 128 0.16 21.29 -7.60
CA PRO A 128 -0.51 21.48 -8.89
C PRO A 128 0.44 21.97 -9.98
N GLN A 129 1.53 22.64 -9.60
CA GLN A 129 2.54 23.14 -10.55
C GLN A 129 3.32 22.02 -11.28
N PHE A 130 3.25 20.77 -10.79
CA PHE A 130 3.92 19.62 -11.40
C PHE A 130 2.94 18.67 -12.09
N ALA A 131 1.67 19.02 -12.15
CA ALA A 131 0.62 18.18 -12.73
C ALA A 131 0.02 18.84 -13.99
N PRO A 132 -0.42 18.05 -14.97
CA PRO A 132 -1.34 18.57 -15.99
C PRO A 132 -2.67 18.96 -15.32
N GLU A 133 -3.57 19.55 -16.07
CA GLU A 133 -4.94 19.77 -15.58
C GLU A 133 -5.58 18.44 -15.21
N PHE A 134 -6.28 18.40 -14.08
CA PHE A 134 -6.88 17.18 -13.56
C PHE A 134 -8.23 17.43 -12.93
N LEU A 135 -9.08 16.42 -12.94
CA LEU A 135 -10.37 16.37 -12.27
C LEU A 135 -10.42 15.16 -11.33
N VAL A 136 -10.93 15.34 -10.12
CA VAL A 136 -11.19 14.26 -9.17
C VAL A 136 -12.68 14.25 -8.84
N THR A 137 -13.38 13.22 -9.29
CA THR A 137 -14.83 13.08 -9.11
C THR A 137 -15.26 11.63 -9.32
N SER A 138 -16.39 11.23 -8.76
CA SER A 138 -17.15 10.02 -9.14
C SER A 138 -18.32 10.34 -10.08
N ASN A 139 -18.61 11.61 -10.33
CA ASN A 139 -19.71 12.03 -11.20
C ASN A 139 -19.34 11.83 -12.67
N ASN A 140 -20.04 10.90 -13.33
CA ASN A 140 -19.79 10.53 -14.72
C ASN A 140 -20.02 11.70 -15.71
N ASP A 141 -20.96 12.61 -15.44
CA ASP A 141 -21.22 13.75 -16.32
C ASP A 141 -20.06 14.73 -16.31
N LEU A 142 -19.49 15.00 -15.14
CA LEU A 142 -18.29 15.86 -15.04
C LEU A 142 -17.08 15.23 -15.72
N ILE A 143 -16.93 13.89 -15.65
CA ILE A 143 -15.84 13.22 -16.39
C ILE A 143 -16.03 13.34 -17.90
N ARG A 144 -17.29 13.21 -18.39
CA ARG A 144 -17.60 13.40 -19.82
C ARG A 144 -17.37 14.83 -20.29
N GLU A 145 -17.71 15.82 -19.48
CA GLU A 145 -17.44 17.23 -19.77
C GLU A 145 -15.93 17.48 -19.86
N PHE A 146 -15.16 16.93 -18.93
CA PHE A 146 -13.69 17.00 -18.93
C PHE A 146 -13.11 16.29 -20.18
N LEU A 147 -13.62 15.12 -20.56
CA LEU A 147 -13.25 14.44 -21.80
C LEU A 147 -13.58 15.27 -23.04
N ASN A 148 -14.75 15.91 -23.10
CA ASN A 148 -15.12 16.79 -24.21
C ASN A 148 -14.16 17.98 -24.35
N THR A 149 -13.72 18.53 -23.24
CA THR A 149 -12.77 19.65 -23.22
C THR A 149 -11.38 19.26 -23.69
N HIS A 150 -10.86 18.13 -23.18
CA HIS A 150 -9.48 17.70 -23.39
C HIS A 150 -9.29 16.69 -24.52
N GLN A 151 -10.38 16.13 -25.09
CA GLN A 151 -10.44 15.18 -26.20
C GLN A 151 -9.80 13.82 -25.92
N ASP A 152 -8.80 13.74 -25.04
CA ASP A 152 -8.03 12.56 -24.70
C ASP A 152 -7.60 12.67 -23.23
N ILE A 153 -8.09 11.76 -22.38
CA ILE A 153 -7.82 11.78 -20.93
C ILE A 153 -7.36 10.42 -20.44
N VAL A 154 -6.69 10.41 -19.29
CA VAL A 154 -6.39 9.17 -18.55
C VAL A 154 -7.18 9.14 -17.26
N VAL A 155 -8.02 8.12 -17.10
CA VAL A 155 -8.78 7.89 -15.87
C VAL A 155 -8.11 6.82 -15.01
N LYS A 156 -8.10 7.04 -13.69
CA LYS A 156 -7.41 6.18 -12.72
C LYS A 156 -8.22 6.09 -11.43
N PRO A 157 -8.41 4.90 -10.82
CA PRO A 157 -8.98 4.82 -9.48
C PRO A 157 -8.02 5.41 -8.43
N LEU A 158 -8.58 5.95 -7.35
CA LEU A 158 -7.76 6.57 -6.28
C LEU A 158 -7.02 5.54 -5.42
N ASP A 159 -7.55 4.36 -5.29
CA ASP A 159 -7.11 3.28 -4.39
C ASP A 159 -6.29 2.17 -5.07
N GLY A 160 -6.23 2.17 -6.40
CA GLY A 160 -5.51 1.15 -7.18
C GLY A 160 -4.02 1.45 -7.38
N MET A 161 -3.25 0.42 -7.75
CA MET A 161 -1.82 0.51 -8.05
C MET A 161 -1.43 -0.35 -9.27
N GLY A 162 -0.16 -0.26 -9.66
CA GLY A 162 0.44 -1.16 -10.65
C GLY A 162 -0.16 -1.08 -12.06
N GLY A 163 -0.85 0.02 -12.39
CA GLY A 163 -1.52 0.20 -13.67
C GLY A 163 -2.90 -0.46 -13.76
N SER A 164 -3.37 -1.12 -12.71
CA SER A 164 -4.69 -1.73 -12.68
C SER A 164 -5.78 -0.68 -12.83
N SER A 165 -6.75 -0.96 -13.71
CA SER A 165 -7.89 -0.08 -13.99
C SER A 165 -7.52 1.33 -14.42
N ILE A 166 -6.36 1.51 -15.06
CA ILE A 166 -5.99 2.76 -15.72
C ILE A 166 -6.41 2.68 -17.19
N PHE A 167 -7.22 3.63 -17.63
CA PHE A 167 -7.71 3.70 -19.01
C PHE A 167 -7.36 5.04 -19.65
N ARG A 168 -6.96 5.00 -20.91
CA ARG A 168 -6.89 6.17 -21.78
C ARG A 168 -8.16 6.23 -22.60
N LEU A 169 -8.89 7.34 -22.52
CA LEU A 169 -10.17 7.55 -23.20
C LEU A 169 -10.08 8.67 -24.19
N GLY A 170 -10.48 8.41 -25.43
CA GLY A 170 -10.75 9.41 -26.45
C GLY A 170 -12.25 9.49 -26.73
N LEU A 171 -12.73 10.59 -27.35
CA LEU A 171 -14.14 10.82 -27.62
C LEU A 171 -14.84 9.72 -28.42
N SER A 172 -14.10 9.00 -29.25
CA SER A 172 -14.64 7.94 -30.12
C SER A 172 -14.60 6.54 -29.48
N ASP A 173 -14.15 6.40 -28.24
CA ASP A 173 -14.07 5.09 -27.59
C ASP A 173 -15.48 4.56 -27.33
N PRO A 174 -15.87 3.40 -27.88
CA PRO A 174 -17.21 2.84 -27.68
C PRO A 174 -17.47 2.36 -26.25
N ASN A 175 -16.41 2.19 -25.44
CA ASN A 175 -16.50 1.63 -24.09
C ASN A 175 -16.55 2.71 -22.98
N ILE A 176 -16.61 4.00 -23.32
CA ILE A 176 -16.57 5.11 -22.34
C ILE A 176 -17.55 4.85 -21.19
N SER A 177 -18.83 4.50 -21.49
CA SER A 177 -19.84 4.30 -20.46
C SER A 177 -19.49 3.18 -19.50
N VAL A 178 -19.11 2.02 -20.03
CA VAL A 178 -18.73 0.84 -19.22
C VAL A 178 -17.48 1.11 -18.38
N ILE A 179 -16.51 1.81 -18.93
CA ILE A 179 -15.29 2.18 -18.21
C ILE A 179 -15.61 3.13 -17.06
N LEU A 180 -16.42 4.17 -17.31
CA LEU A 180 -16.80 5.13 -16.29
C LEU A 180 -17.63 4.47 -15.18
N GLU A 181 -18.64 3.67 -15.51
CA GLU A 181 -19.43 2.91 -14.54
C GLU A 181 -18.53 2.03 -13.66
N THR A 182 -17.59 1.32 -14.28
CA THR A 182 -16.68 0.43 -13.56
C THR A 182 -15.74 1.20 -12.61
N ILE A 183 -15.15 2.31 -13.08
CA ILE A 183 -14.11 3.01 -12.31
C ILE A 183 -14.70 3.90 -11.21
N THR A 184 -15.96 4.36 -11.38
CA THR A 184 -16.69 5.14 -10.39
C THR A 184 -17.55 4.30 -9.45
N ASN A 185 -17.54 2.98 -9.63
CA ASN A 185 -18.38 2.06 -8.88
C ASN A 185 -19.88 2.42 -8.99
N PHE A 186 -20.30 2.70 -10.23
CA PHE A 186 -21.67 3.12 -10.62
C PHE A 186 -22.09 4.51 -10.10
N GLY A 187 -21.14 5.40 -9.85
CA GLY A 187 -21.39 6.83 -9.67
C GLY A 187 -21.58 7.41 -8.41
#